data_85941ddedd734e59c9b7b7913719c94c
#
_entry.id   85941ddedd734e59c9b7b7913719c94c
#
_cell.length_a   1.000
_cell.length_b   1.000
_cell.length_c   1.000
_cell.angle_alpha   90.00
_cell.angle_beta   90.00
_cell.angle_gamma   90.00
#
_symmetry.space_group_name_H-M   'P 1'
#
loop_
_entity.id
_entity.type
_entity.pdbx_description
1 polymer ?
#
loop_
_entity_poly.entity_id
_entity_poly.type
_entity_poly.pdbx_seq_one_letter_code
_entity_poly.pdbx_strand_id
1 'polypeptide(L)'
;MSIKGIRKFLLAGVLCGAPCLFSYAQELYKNANAPVHERVMDLISRLTVEEKISLLRATSPGIPRLGIDKYYHGNEALHGVVRPGRFTVFPQAIGLAATWNPELQKRIATVISDEARARWNELDQGRNQKEQFSDVLTFWSPTVNMARDPRWG
;
A
#
# COMPACT_ATOMS: atom_id res chain seq x y z
N MET A 1 37.54 -69.80 43.97
CA MET A 1 38.43 -69.14 43.01
C MET A 1 37.67 -68.07 42.28
N SER A 2 38.09 -66.81 42.42
CA SER A 2 37.44 -65.58 42.12
C SER A 2 37.44 -65.25 40.63
N ILE A 3 36.33 -64.76 40.03
CA ILE A 3 36.32 -64.09 38.77
C ILE A 3 35.61 -62.75 38.93
N LYS A 4 36.40 -61.73 38.75
CA LYS A 4 36.06 -60.32 38.91
C LYS A 4 35.14 -59.84 37.75
N GLY A 5 34.02 -59.22 38.11
CA GLY A 5 33.11 -58.59 37.13
C GLY A 5 33.66 -57.27 36.61
N ILE A 6 33.67 -57.09 35.30
CA ILE A 6 33.95 -55.85 34.61
C ILE A 6 32.66 -55.06 34.49
N ARG A 7 32.56 -53.93 35.21
CA ARG A 7 31.47 -52.97 35.03
C ARG A 7 31.77 -52.15 33.77
N LYS A 8 30.94 -52.30 32.76
CA LYS A 8 30.92 -51.42 31.57
C LYS A 8 30.12 -50.15 31.95
N PHE A 9 30.81 -49.06 32.01
CA PHE A 9 30.16 -47.74 32.06
C PHE A 9 29.66 -47.38 30.65
N LEU A 10 28.36 -47.34 30.45
CA LEU A 10 27.71 -46.77 29.29
C LEU A 10 27.66 -45.26 29.50
N LEU A 11 28.46 -44.50 28.77
CA LEU A 11 28.36 -43.04 28.67
C LEU A 11 27.20 -42.74 27.74
N ALA A 12 26.06 -42.37 28.32
CA ALA A 12 24.92 -41.82 27.56
C ALA A 12 25.25 -40.37 27.19
N GLY A 13 25.67 -40.16 25.93
CA GLY A 13 25.77 -38.84 25.37
C GLY A 13 24.42 -38.21 25.16
N VAL A 14 24.05 -37.27 26.01
CA VAL A 14 22.89 -36.41 25.80
C VAL A 14 23.25 -35.44 24.66
N LEU A 15 22.80 -35.72 23.42
CA LEU A 15 22.76 -34.73 22.36
C LEU A 15 21.68 -33.71 22.75
N CYS A 16 22.12 -32.61 23.29
CA CYS A 16 21.30 -31.41 23.48
C CYS A 16 21.06 -30.77 22.10
N GLY A 17 20.04 -31.27 21.40
CA GLY A 17 19.51 -30.62 20.19
C GLY A 17 18.89 -29.30 20.61
N ALA A 18 19.65 -28.20 20.54
CA ALA A 18 19.10 -26.88 20.65
C ALA A 18 18.04 -26.69 19.55
N PRO A 19 16.77 -26.43 19.84
CA PRO A 19 15.83 -26.07 18.81
C PRO A 19 16.33 -24.76 18.20
N CYS A 20 16.71 -24.81 16.92
CA CYS A 20 16.84 -23.60 16.13
C CYS A 20 15.47 -22.90 16.14
N LEU A 21 15.28 -21.99 17.07
CA LEU A 21 14.21 -21.03 17.04
C LEU A 21 14.45 -20.19 15.78
N PHE A 22 13.90 -20.61 14.65
CA PHE A 22 13.67 -19.69 13.54
C PHE A 22 12.78 -18.59 14.10
N SER A 23 13.41 -17.54 14.61
CA SER A 23 12.74 -16.29 14.87
C SER A 23 12.20 -15.84 13.51
N TYR A 24 10.93 -16.11 13.25
CA TYR A 24 10.22 -15.45 12.17
C TYR A 24 10.32 -13.96 12.50
N ALA A 25 11.25 -13.29 11.82
CA ALA A 25 11.37 -11.84 11.95
C ALA A 25 9.98 -11.27 11.69
N GLN A 26 9.38 -10.71 12.72
CA GLN A 26 8.03 -10.18 12.65
C GLN A 26 7.95 -9.25 11.45
N GLU A 27 6.96 -9.47 10.56
CA GLU A 27 6.75 -8.64 9.38
C GLU A 27 6.20 -7.29 9.81
N LEU A 28 7.11 -6.42 10.26
CA LEU A 28 6.76 -5.13 10.84
C LEU A 28 5.94 -4.26 9.89
N TYR A 29 6.20 -4.39 8.58
CA TYR A 29 5.44 -3.65 7.56
C TYR A 29 3.94 -3.96 7.56
N LYS A 30 3.53 -5.13 8.06
CA LYS A 30 2.12 -5.52 8.21
C LYS A 30 1.47 -5.00 9.50
N ASN A 31 2.25 -4.57 10.47
CA ASN A 31 1.72 -4.07 11.74
C ASN A 31 1.17 -2.65 11.59
N ALA A 32 -0.15 -2.51 11.50
CA ALA A 32 -0.81 -1.22 11.33
C ALA A 32 -0.55 -0.22 12.48
N ASN A 33 -0.18 -0.71 13.68
CA ASN A 33 0.09 0.12 14.85
C ASN A 33 1.55 0.60 14.93
N ALA A 34 2.45 0.08 14.11
CA ALA A 34 3.83 0.54 14.07
C ALA A 34 3.95 1.86 13.29
N PRO A 35 4.96 2.70 13.62
CA PRO A 35 5.21 3.93 12.89
C PRO A 35 5.40 3.68 11.39
N VAL A 36 4.80 4.53 10.55
CA VAL A 36 4.85 4.36 9.09
C VAL A 36 6.28 4.26 8.57
N HIS A 37 7.19 5.09 9.07
CA HIS A 37 8.59 5.08 8.64
C HIS A 37 9.25 3.71 8.88
N GLU A 38 9.07 3.13 10.05
CA GLU A 38 9.63 1.82 10.40
C GLU A 38 9.07 0.71 9.52
N ARG A 39 7.75 0.75 9.25
CA ARG A 39 7.08 -0.18 8.34
C ARG A 39 7.63 -0.08 6.91
N VAL A 40 7.84 1.14 6.43
CA VAL A 40 8.41 1.39 5.10
C VAL A 40 9.84 0.86 5.02
N MET A 41 10.67 1.12 6.02
CA MET A 41 12.06 0.64 6.05
C MET A 41 12.13 -0.89 6.11
N ASP A 42 11.28 -1.53 6.91
CA ASP A 42 11.20 -2.99 6.96
C ASP A 42 10.79 -3.56 5.59
N LEU A 43 9.76 -3.00 4.95
CA LEU A 43 9.34 -3.43 3.62
C LEU A 43 10.46 -3.26 2.58
N ILE A 44 11.09 -2.09 2.51
CA ILE A 44 12.19 -1.80 1.58
C ILE A 44 13.35 -2.78 1.75
N SER A 45 13.66 -3.19 2.98
CA SER A 45 14.74 -4.14 3.26
C SER A 45 14.44 -5.54 2.70
N ARG A 46 13.18 -5.89 2.53
CA ARG A 46 12.72 -7.20 2.02
C ARG A 46 12.57 -7.25 0.50
N LEU A 47 12.54 -6.09 -0.17
CA LEU A 47 12.36 -5.99 -1.61
C LEU A 47 13.69 -6.22 -2.36
N THR A 48 13.62 -6.98 -3.46
CA THR A 48 14.72 -7.02 -4.43
C THR A 48 14.82 -5.70 -5.20
N VAL A 49 15.91 -5.50 -5.93
CA VAL A 49 16.08 -4.30 -6.77
C VAL A 49 15.01 -4.24 -7.86
N GLU A 50 14.73 -5.36 -8.51
CA GLU A 50 13.71 -5.48 -9.56
C GLU A 50 12.32 -5.16 -9.03
N GLU A 51 11.98 -5.65 -7.83
CA GLU A 51 10.71 -5.33 -7.19
C GLU A 51 10.61 -3.84 -6.85
N LYS A 52 11.68 -3.23 -6.33
CA LYS A 52 11.73 -1.77 -6.08
C LYS A 52 11.48 -0.98 -7.36
N ILE A 53 12.13 -1.36 -8.46
CA ILE A 53 11.94 -0.72 -9.77
C ILE A 53 10.49 -0.91 -10.25
N SER A 54 9.92 -2.09 -10.09
CA SER A 54 8.55 -2.37 -10.51
C SER A 54 7.51 -1.51 -9.78
N LEU A 55 7.75 -1.17 -8.51
CA LEU A 55 6.87 -0.31 -7.71
C LEU A 55 6.91 1.18 -8.10
N LEU A 56 7.88 1.61 -8.90
CA LEU A 56 7.95 3.00 -9.40
C LEU A 56 6.96 3.28 -10.54
N ARG A 57 6.28 2.27 -11.03
CA ARG A 57 5.32 2.41 -12.14
C ARG A 57 3.96 2.89 -11.60
N ALA A 58 3.22 3.63 -12.42
CA ALA A 58 1.85 4.02 -12.11
C ALA A 58 0.95 2.80 -11.82
N THR A 59 1.20 1.68 -12.50
CA THR A 59 0.60 0.37 -12.21
C THR A 59 1.64 -0.50 -11.52
N SER A 60 1.57 -0.57 -10.21
CA SER A 60 2.40 -1.47 -9.41
C SER A 60 1.89 -2.91 -9.53
N PRO A 61 2.72 -3.88 -9.94
CA PRO A 61 2.26 -5.25 -10.22
C PRO A 61 1.93 -6.06 -8.96
N GLY A 62 2.19 -5.51 -7.77
CA GLY A 62 2.13 -6.25 -6.51
C GLY A 62 3.35 -7.14 -6.29
N ILE A 63 3.45 -7.69 -5.09
CA ILE A 63 4.55 -8.59 -4.68
C ILE A 63 3.95 -9.73 -3.87
N PRO A 64 3.45 -10.79 -4.52
CA PRO A 64 2.69 -11.85 -3.87
C PRO A 64 3.44 -12.53 -2.71
N ARG A 65 4.76 -12.70 -2.83
CA ARG A 65 5.58 -13.31 -1.75
C ARG A 65 5.58 -12.51 -0.45
N LEU A 66 5.25 -11.21 -0.52
CA LEU A 66 5.12 -10.31 0.63
C LEU A 66 3.65 -10.00 0.96
N GLY A 67 2.70 -10.61 0.25
CA GLY A 67 1.28 -10.33 0.42
C GLY A 67 0.90 -8.89 0.04
N ILE A 68 1.60 -8.31 -0.94
CA ILE A 68 1.32 -6.98 -1.47
C ILE A 68 0.57 -7.14 -2.78
N ASP A 69 -0.65 -6.61 -2.81
CA ASP A 69 -1.49 -6.60 -3.98
C ASP A 69 -1.01 -5.59 -5.03
N LYS A 70 -1.47 -5.77 -6.28
CA LYS A 70 -1.29 -4.76 -7.31
C LYS A 70 -1.95 -3.45 -6.89
N TYR A 71 -1.37 -2.34 -7.29
CA TYR A 71 -1.87 -1.01 -6.97
C TYR A 71 -1.71 -0.07 -8.17
N TYR A 72 -2.69 0.80 -8.36
CA TYR A 72 -2.66 1.83 -9.41
C TYR A 72 -2.80 3.22 -8.80
N HIS A 73 -1.91 4.13 -9.07
CA HIS A 73 -1.91 5.49 -8.54
C HIS A 73 -2.10 6.55 -9.62
N GLY A 74 -2.87 6.25 -10.62
CA GLY A 74 -3.07 7.15 -11.76
C GLY A 74 -4.49 7.72 -11.87
N ASN A 75 -5.25 7.80 -10.78
CA ASN A 75 -6.58 8.40 -10.80
C ASN A 75 -6.51 9.92 -10.83
N GLU A 76 -7.52 10.54 -11.42
CA GLU A 76 -7.62 11.98 -11.52
C GLU A 76 -8.94 12.50 -10.93
N ALA A 77 -8.89 13.66 -10.31
CA ALA A 77 -10.02 14.33 -9.74
C ALA A 77 -9.88 15.87 -9.75
N LEU A 78 -9.28 16.43 -10.79
CA LEU A 78 -9.04 17.89 -10.91
C LEU A 78 -10.33 18.70 -10.80
N HIS A 79 -11.43 18.19 -11.33
CA HIS A 79 -12.74 18.82 -11.27
C HIS A 79 -13.88 17.79 -11.05
N GLY A 80 -13.62 16.76 -10.29
CA GLY A 80 -14.50 15.64 -10.02
C GLY A 80 -13.81 14.30 -10.27
N VAL A 81 -14.37 13.22 -9.75
CA VAL A 81 -13.78 11.86 -9.91
C VAL A 81 -13.88 11.44 -11.36
N VAL A 82 -12.73 11.12 -11.98
CA VAL A 82 -12.65 10.66 -13.38
C VAL A 82 -12.56 9.13 -13.40
N ARG A 83 -13.72 8.48 -13.29
CA ARG A 83 -13.86 7.00 -13.36
C ARG A 83 -15.22 6.64 -13.97
N PRO A 84 -15.40 5.39 -14.44
CA PRO A 84 -16.71 4.93 -14.83
C PRO A 84 -17.72 5.04 -13.70
N GLY A 85 -18.82 5.71 -13.96
CA GLY A 85 -19.87 6.00 -12.98
C GLY A 85 -20.48 7.38 -13.16
N ARG A 86 -21.30 7.78 -12.20
CA ARG A 86 -21.88 9.13 -12.14
C ARG A 86 -21.26 9.87 -10.96
N PHE A 87 -20.57 10.95 -11.26
CA PHE A 87 -19.92 11.81 -10.29
C PHE A 87 -20.24 13.26 -10.57
N THR A 88 -20.15 14.11 -9.56
CA THR A 88 -20.30 15.55 -9.73
C THR A 88 -19.12 16.09 -10.53
N VAL A 89 -19.43 16.88 -11.56
CA VAL A 89 -18.44 17.58 -12.37
C VAL A 89 -18.41 19.04 -11.96
N PHE A 90 -17.25 19.49 -11.54
CA PHE A 90 -16.99 20.86 -11.15
C PHE A 90 -16.28 21.62 -12.29
N PRO A 91 -16.20 22.95 -12.24
CA PRO A 91 -15.38 23.73 -13.17
C PRO A 91 -13.91 23.29 -13.12
N GLN A 92 -13.19 23.56 -14.21
CA GLN A 92 -11.73 23.36 -14.27
C GLN A 92 -11.01 24.17 -13.19
N ALA A 93 -9.80 23.72 -12.82
CA ALA A 93 -9.00 24.32 -11.75
C ALA A 93 -8.80 25.84 -11.90
N ILE A 94 -8.60 26.32 -13.14
CA ILE A 94 -8.47 27.74 -13.41
C ILE A 94 -9.75 28.53 -13.06
N GLY A 95 -10.94 27.97 -13.36
CA GLY A 95 -12.21 28.58 -13.01
C GLY A 95 -12.45 28.58 -11.49
N LEU A 96 -12.09 27.48 -10.82
CA LEU A 96 -12.17 27.39 -9.36
C LEU A 96 -11.21 28.37 -8.68
N ALA A 97 -9.99 28.48 -9.16
CA ALA A 97 -8.99 29.43 -8.66
C ALA A 97 -9.42 30.90 -8.82
N ALA A 98 -10.10 31.22 -9.92
CA ALA A 98 -10.63 32.57 -10.18
C ALA A 98 -11.70 33.02 -9.17
N THR A 99 -12.28 32.11 -8.39
CA THR A 99 -13.21 32.45 -7.32
C THR A 99 -12.54 33.10 -6.11
N TRP A 100 -11.22 32.95 -5.95
CA TRP A 100 -10.45 33.38 -4.77
C TRP A 100 -11.08 32.95 -3.44
N ASN A 101 -11.78 31.83 -3.43
CA ASN A 101 -12.52 31.34 -2.28
C ASN A 101 -12.00 29.98 -1.79
N PRO A 102 -11.01 29.96 -0.86
CA PRO A 102 -10.45 28.72 -0.33
C PRO A 102 -11.48 27.82 0.34
N GLU A 103 -12.48 28.39 1.01
CA GLU A 103 -13.53 27.63 1.69
C GLU A 103 -14.45 26.90 0.69
N LEU A 104 -14.75 27.54 -0.44
CA LEU A 104 -15.45 26.88 -1.54
C LEU A 104 -14.63 25.72 -2.08
N GLN A 105 -13.35 25.94 -2.32
CA GLN A 105 -12.43 24.90 -2.81
C GLN A 105 -12.37 23.71 -1.86
N LYS A 106 -12.28 23.96 -0.56
CA LYS A 106 -12.30 22.89 0.45
C LYS A 106 -13.59 22.07 0.41
N ARG A 107 -14.75 22.73 0.29
CA ARG A 107 -16.04 22.02 0.18
C ARG A 107 -16.11 21.17 -1.08
N ILE A 108 -15.63 21.67 -2.22
CA ILE A 108 -15.56 20.89 -3.47
C ILE A 108 -14.68 19.68 -3.30
N ALA A 109 -13.49 19.84 -2.75
CA ALA A 109 -12.58 18.74 -2.49
C ALA A 109 -13.20 17.69 -1.52
N THR A 110 -13.98 18.12 -0.54
CA THR A 110 -14.71 17.23 0.35
C THR A 110 -15.73 16.39 -0.42
N VAL A 111 -16.54 17.01 -1.28
CA VAL A 111 -17.52 16.29 -2.12
C VAL A 111 -16.82 15.26 -3.00
N ILE A 112 -15.73 15.65 -3.66
CA ILE A 112 -14.93 14.72 -4.50
C ILE A 112 -14.42 13.54 -3.67
N SER A 113 -13.90 13.79 -2.47
CA SER A 113 -13.42 12.76 -1.55
C SER A 113 -14.56 11.81 -1.12
N ASP A 114 -15.72 12.35 -0.79
CA ASP A 114 -16.86 11.56 -0.35
C ASP A 114 -17.42 10.69 -1.48
N GLU A 115 -17.52 11.23 -2.69
CA GLU A 115 -17.94 10.47 -3.88
C GLU A 115 -16.95 9.35 -4.22
N ALA A 116 -15.65 9.63 -4.14
CA ALA A 116 -14.61 8.62 -4.34
C ALA A 116 -14.71 7.50 -3.28
N ARG A 117 -14.90 7.86 -2.02
CA ARG A 117 -15.07 6.90 -0.92
C ARG A 117 -16.36 6.09 -1.06
N ALA A 118 -17.46 6.72 -1.43
CA ALA A 118 -18.72 6.04 -1.67
C ALA A 118 -18.57 4.99 -2.77
N ARG A 119 -17.92 5.36 -3.88
CA ARG A 119 -17.66 4.44 -4.99
C ARG A 119 -16.74 3.28 -4.57
N TRP A 120 -15.69 3.56 -3.82
CA TRP A 120 -14.83 2.52 -3.27
C TRP A 120 -15.62 1.51 -2.43
N ASN A 121 -16.47 2.00 -1.52
CA ASN A 121 -17.27 1.14 -0.66
C ASN A 121 -18.25 0.28 -1.46
N GLU A 122 -18.87 0.83 -2.50
CA GLU A 122 -19.74 0.10 -3.41
C GLU A 122 -19.00 -1.07 -4.10
N LEU A 123 -17.81 -0.82 -4.60
CA LEU A 123 -16.98 -1.81 -5.27
C LEU A 123 -16.44 -2.87 -4.30
N ASP A 124 -16.08 -2.49 -3.09
CA ASP A 124 -15.59 -3.42 -2.08
C ASP A 124 -16.67 -4.40 -1.64
N GLN A 125 -17.92 -3.98 -1.61
CA GLN A 125 -19.07 -4.85 -1.35
C GLN A 125 -19.37 -5.81 -2.53
N GLY A 126 -19.05 -5.42 -3.74
CA GLY A 126 -19.28 -6.19 -4.97
C GLY A 126 -18.24 -7.25 -5.32
N ARG A 127 -17.42 -7.65 -4.43
CA ARG A 127 -16.37 -8.71 -4.36
C ARG A 127 -15.67 -9.21 -5.63
N ASN A 128 -16.22 -9.05 -6.81
CA ASN A 128 -15.63 -9.58 -8.07
C ASN A 128 -15.04 -8.49 -8.97
N GLN A 129 -15.09 -7.23 -8.56
CA GLN A 129 -14.59 -6.10 -9.36
C GLN A 129 -13.32 -5.44 -8.78
N LYS A 130 -12.76 -6.01 -7.72
CA LYS A 130 -11.53 -5.49 -7.07
C LYS A 130 -10.34 -5.32 -8.01
N GLU A 131 -10.31 -6.08 -9.09
CA GLU A 131 -9.18 -6.03 -10.01
C GLU A 131 -9.10 -4.76 -10.85
N GLN A 132 -10.24 -4.10 -11.09
CA GLN A 132 -10.30 -2.98 -12.02
C GLN A 132 -10.42 -1.62 -11.34
N PHE A 133 -10.87 -1.57 -10.08
CA PHE A 133 -11.25 -0.33 -9.39
C PHE A 133 -10.71 -0.18 -7.96
N SER A 134 -9.75 -1.01 -7.55
CA SER A 134 -9.10 -0.92 -6.23
C SER A 134 -8.45 0.44 -5.95
N ASP A 135 -8.33 1.28 -6.98
CA ASP A 135 -7.44 2.42 -7.01
C ASP A 135 -8.16 3.77 -7.01
N VAL A 136 -9.47 3.78 -6.71
CA VAL A 136 -10.30 5.00 -6.73
C VAL A 136 -9.87 6.04 -5.69
N LEU A 137 -9.08 5.65 -4.70
CA LEU A 137 -8.69 6.51 -3.57
C LEU A 137 -7.32 7.17 -3.71
N THR A 138 -6.61 6.92 -4.81
CA THR A 138 -5.32 7.57 -5.10
C THR A 138 -5.48 8.53 -6.25
N PHE A 139 -5.33 9.82 -5.99
CA PHE A 139 -5.55 10.87 -6.97
C PHE A 139 -4.30 11.70 -7.19
N TRP A 140 -4.03 12.02 -8.47
CA TRP A 140 -3.01 12.98 -8.90
C TRP A 140 -3.63 14.37 -9.03
N SER A 141 -4.11 14.90 -7.94
CA SER A 141 -4.83 16.17 -7.87
C SER A 141 -4.56 16.87 -6.55
N PRO A 142 -4.49 18.22 -6.58
CA PRO A 142 -4.52 19.10 -7.75
C PRO A 142 -3.21 19.07 -8.53
N THR A 143 -3.22 19.61 -9.77
CA THR A 143 -2.00 19.85 -10.52
C THR A 143 -1.25 21.02 -9.87
N VAL A 144 -0.08 20.72 -9.27
CA VAL A 144 0.82 21.73 -8.71
C VAL A 144 1.92 21.99 -9.72
N ASN A 145 1.72 23.01 -10.56
CA ASN A 145 2.65 23.36 -11.61
C ASN A 145 2.58 24.87 -11.92
N MET A 146 3.64 25.38 -12.53
CA MET A 146 3.62 26.78 -13.02
C MET A 146 2.69 26.90 -14.23
N ALA A 147 1.82 27.89 -14.24
CA ALA A 147 1.05 28.27 -15.42
C ALA A 147 1.99 28.92 -16.46
N ARG A 148 2.61 28.11 -17.30
CA ARG A 148 3.56 28.55 -18.34
C ARG A 148 2.88 28.93 -19.64
N ASP A 149 1.72 28.37 -19.87
CA ASP A 149 1.00 28.47 -21.13
C ASP A 149 -0.50 28.24 -20.87
N PRO A 150 -1.41 28.98 -21.58
CA PRO A 150 -2.86 28.81 -21.39
C PRO A 150 -3.39 27.39 -21.66
N ARG A 151 -2.62 26.56 -22.32
CA ARG A 151 -2.98 25.14 -22.55
C ARG A 151 -2.83 24.24 -21.32
N TRP A 152 -2.17 24.77 -20.28
CA TRP A 152 -2.01 24.09 -18.98
C TRP A 152 -3.06 24.63 -18.01
N GLY A 153 -4.29 24.34 -18.26
CA GLY A 153 -5.38 24.75 -17.40
C GLY A 153 -5.67 23.76 -16.27
#